data_f207349f2ae4c9dcaf7d2b35a195d270
#
_entry.id   f207349f2ae4c9dcaf7d2b35a195d270
#
_cell.length_a   1.000
_cell.length_b   1.000
_cell.length_c   1.000
_cell.angle_alpha   90.00
_cell.angle_beta   90.00
_cell.angle_gamma   90.00
#
_symmetry.space_group_name_H-M   'P 1'
#
loop_
_entity.id
_entity.type
_entity.pdbx_description
1 polymer ?
#
loop_
_entity_poly.entity_id
_entity_poly.type
_entity_poly.pdbx_seq_one_letter_code
_entity_poly.pdbx_strand_id
1 'polypeptide(L)'
;MFDSVIDSGLFHVFSDEDRRRYVEGLAIVLKPGGRLFLMCFSDEEPGTQGPRRVSKKELHAAFAEGWVIESIEPTRAEVRPDLKDLTFSEGGPKAWFVVARRSVAAQPS
;
A
#
# COMPACT_ATOMS: atom_id res chain seq x y z
N MET A 1 -1.75 -17.47 -11.35
CA MET A 1 -2.14 -16.10 -11.03
C MET A 1 -3.13 -16.07 -9.89
N PHE A 2 -3.13 -15.00 -9.13
CA PHE A 2 -3.96 -14.88 -7.95
C PHE A 2 -5.14 -13.95 -8.18
N ASP A 3 -6.27 -14.24 -7.52
CA ASP A 3 -7.43 -13.36 -7.52
C ASP A 3 -7.25 -12.18 -6.59
N SER A 4 -6.47 -12.35 -5.52
CA SER A 4 -6.19 -11.30 -4.57
C SER A 4 -4.83 -11.48 -3.93
N VAL A 5 -4.25 -10.38 -3.48
CA VAL A 5 -3.00 -10.33 -2.74
C VAL A 5 -3.20 -9.40 -1.55
N ILE A 6 -2.62 -9.77 -0.43
CA ILE A 6 -2.65 -8.95 0.78
C ILE A 6 -1.23 -8.48 1.07
N ASP A 7 -1.06 -7.18 1.25
CA ASP A 7 0.20 -6.57 1.67
C ASP A 7 -0.04 -5.82 2.97
N SER A 8 0.51 -6.31 4.06
CA SER A 8 0.39 -5.67 5.35
C SER A 8 1.75 -5.13 5.78
N GLY A 9 2.12 -3.95 5.25
CA GLY A 9 3.30 -3.25 5.69
C GLY A 9 4.55 -3.43 4.86
N LEU A 10 4.47 -4.10 3.70
CA LEU A 10 5.64 -4.26 2.85
C LEU A 10 5.87 -3.04 1.93
N PHE A 11 4.80 -2.51 1.37
CA PHE A 11 4.87 -1.40 0.42
C PHE A 11 5.64 -0.20 0.99
N HIS A 12 5.42 0.13 2.25
CA HIS A 12 5.99 1.34 2.83
C HIS A 12 7.50 1.23 3.15
N VAL A 13 8.11 0.06 3.00
CA VAL A 13 9.55 -0.08 3.24
C VAL A 13 10.38 0.12 1.99
N PHE A 14 9.77 0.21 0.82
CA PHE A 14 10.50 0.34 -0.43
C PHE A 14 10.88 1.78 -0.75
N SER A 15 12.04 1.95 -1.40
CA SER A 15 12.39 3.20 -2.07
C SER A 15 11.45 3.43 -3.26
N ASP A 16 11.48 4.64 -3.84
CA ASP A 16 10.61 4.94 -4.98
C ASP A 16 10.86 4.01 -6.16
N GLU A 17 12.12 3.70 -6.43
CA GLU A 17 12.48 2.80 -7.54
C GLU A 17 12.03 1.37 -7.26
N ASP A 18 12.29 0.87 -6.06
CA ASP A 18 11.92 -0.48 -5.68
C ASP A 18 10.40 -0.63 -5.60
N ARG A 19 9.72 0.43 -5.17
CA ARG A 19 8.25 0.46 -5.14
C ARG A 19 7.66 0.26 -6.52
N ARG A 20 8.23 0.90 -7.53
CA ARG A 20 7.77 0.73 -8.91
C ARG A 20 7.93 -0.71 -9.37
N ARG A 21 9.09 -1.32 -9.09
CA ARG A 21 9.33 -2.73 -9.43
C ARG A 21 8.38 -3.66 -8.71
N TYR A 22 8.09 -3.34 -7.46
CA TYR A 22 7.15 -4.13 -6.66
C TYR A 22 5.74 -4.09 -7.25
N VAL A 23 5.26 -2.92 -7.62
CA VAL A 23 3.94 -2.76 -8.23
C VAL A 23 3.87 -3.47 -9.58
N GLU A 24 4.93 -3.40 -10.39
CA GLU A 24 5.00 -4.15 -11.64
C GLU A 24 4.92 -5.65 -11.39
N GLY A 25 5.61 -6.13 -10.36
CA GLY A 25 5.55 -7.55 -9.97
C GLY A 25 4.16 -7.99 -9.54
N LEU A 26 3.46 -7.13 -8.80
CA LEU A 26 2.07 -7.41 -8.40
C LEU A 26 1.16 -7.54 -9.62
N ALA A 27 1.36 -6.70 -10.62
CA ALA A 27 0.56 -6.75 -11.84
C ALA A 27 0.79 -8.06 -12.63
N ILE A 28 1.95 -8.68 -12.46
CA ILE A 28 2.24 -9.97 -13.11
C ILE A 28 1.52 -11.12 -12.41
N VAL A 29 1.45 -11.10 -11.08
CA VAL A 29 0.89 -12.22 -10.31
C VAL A 29 -0.63 -12.13 -10.10
N LEU A 30 -1.21 -10.95 -10.19
CA LEU A 30 -2.65 -10.77 -10.08
C LEU A 30 -3.33 -10.96 -11.43
N LYS A 31 -4.47 -11.63 -11.40
CA LYS A 31 -5.31 -11.70 -12.60
C LYS A 31 -5.85 -10.31 -12.94
N PRO A 32 -6.13 -10.03 -14.22
CA PRO A 32 -6.92 -8.84 -14.56
C PRO A 32 -8.22 -8.82 -13.75
N GLY A 33 -8.52 -7.69 -13.13
CA GLY A 33 -9.64 -7.58 -12.22
C GLY A 33 -9.38 -8.06 -10.80
N GLY A 34 -8.21 -8.65 -10.54
CA GLY A 34 -7.81 -9.07 -9.19
C GLY A 34 -7.56 -7.87 -8.29
N ARG A 35 -7.67 -8.08 -6.99
CA ARG A 35 -7.54 -6.99 -6.01
C ARG A 35 -6.32 -7.15 -5.13
N LEU A 36 -5.72 -6.01 -4.84
CA LEU A 36 -4.67 -5.86 -3.84
C LEU A 36 -5.27 -5.17 -2.63
N PHE A 37 -5.09 -5.79 -1.47
CA PHE A 37 -5.45 -5.20 -0.18
C PHE A 37 -4.16 -4.81 0.51
N LEU A 38 -3.93 -3.51 0.65
CA LEU A 38 -2.65 -2.97 1.09
C LEU A 38 -2.84 -2.13 2.35
N MET A 39 -1.97 -2.35 3.34
CA MET A 39 -1.87 -1.45 4.49
C MET A 39 -0.48 -0.85 4.53
N CYS A 40 -0.38 0.46 4.67
CA CYS A 40 0.90 1.15 4.80
C CYS A 40 0.76 2.33 5.76
N PHE A 41 1.89 2.74 6.36
CA PHE A 41 1.87 3.89 7.26
C PHE A 41 1.48 5.15 6.50
N SER A 42 0.61 5.93 7.14
CA SER A 42 0.09 7.18 6.59
C SER A 42 1.05 8.32 6.86
N ASP A 43 1.11 9.28 5.95
CA ASP A 43 1.80 10.54 6.14
C ASP A 43 1.15 11.40 7.24
N GLU A 44 -0.04 11.02 7.71
CA GLU A 44 -0.67 11.65 8.86
C GLU A 44 -0.07 11.20 10.18
N GLU A 45 0.71 10.12 10.19
CA GLU A 45 1.44 9.70 11.39
C GLU A 45 2.67 10.58 11.56
N PRO A 46 2.80 11.31 12.70
CA PRO A 46 3.94 12.19 12.91
C PRO A 46 5.24 11.43 13.14
N GLY A 47 6.36 12.11 12.95
CA GLY A 47 7.67 11.57 13.21
C GLY A 47 8.25 10.81 12.04
N THR A 48 9.46 10.29 12.25
CA THR A 48 10.21 9.55 11.22
C THR A 48 10.62 8.16 11.69
N GLN A 49 10.22 7.80 12.91
CA GLN A 49 10.54 6.48 13.46
C GLN A 49 9.75 5.39 12.72
N GLY A 50 10.40 4.25 12.54
CA GLY A 50 9.78 3.13 11.87
C GLY A 50 9.70 3.29 10.36
N PRO A 51 8.71 2.65 9.72
CA PRO A 51 8.59 2.65 8.26
C PRO A 51 8.34 4.04 7.67
N ARG A 52 8.72 4.18 6.40
CA ARG A 52 8.46 5.38 5.63
C ARG A 52 6.95 5.67 5.58
N ARG A 53 6.61 6.95 5.72
CA ARG A 53 5.22 7.41 5.60
C ARG A 53 4.84 7.52 4.13
N VAL A 54 3.57 7.23 3.85
CA VAL A 54 3.05 7.24 2.48
C VAL A 54 1.85 8.18 2.42
N SER A 55 1.84 9.05 1.42
CA SER A 55 0.71 9.94 1.18
C SER A 55 -0.27 9.31 0.19
N LYS A 56 -1.51 9.82 0.18
CA LYS A 56 -2.48 9.41 -0.84
C LYS A 56 -1.97 9.71 -2.24
N LYS A 57 -1.27 10.83 -2.41
CA LYS A 57 -0.68 11.21 -3.69
C LYS A 57 0.32 10.18 -4.17
N GLU A 58 1.16 9.67 -3.25
CA GLU A 58 2.11 8.62 -3.58
C GLU A 58 1.42 7.33 -3.99
N LEU A 59 0.31 6.98 -3.31
CA LEU A 59 -0.48 5.80 -3.66
C LEU A 59 -1.09 5.94 -5.05
N HIS A 60 -1.66 7.09 -5.36
CA HIS A 60 -2.23 7.34 -6.69
C HIS A 60 -1.15 7.29 -7.77
N ALA A 61 0.04 7.80 -7.48
CA ALA A 61 1.15 7.76 -8.43
C ALA A 61 1.66 6.33 -8.66
N ALA A 62 1.76 5.54 -7.60
CA ALA A 62 2.24 4.17 -7.69
C ALA A 62 1.29 3.26 -8.48
N PHE A 63 -0.01 3.49 -8.36
CA PHE A 63 -1.04 2.69 -9.01
C PHE A 63 -1.77 3.46 -10.12
N ALA A 64 -1.03 4.32 -10.83
CA ALA A 64 -1.62 5.19 -11.86
C ALA A 64 -1.96 4.42 -13.14
N GLU A 65 -1.07 3.54 -13.58
CA GLU A 65 -1.25 2.81 -14.84
C GLU A 65 -1.51 1.33 -14.58
N GLY A 66 -2.58 0.82 -15.16
CA GLY A 66 -2.91 -0.59 -15.03
C GLY A 66 -3.67 -0.94 -13.76
N TRP A 67 -4.05 0.05 -12.95
CA TRP A 67 -4.75 -0.14 -11.71
C TRP A 67 -5.89 0.85 -11.53
N VAL A 68 -6.88 0.45 -10.74
CA VAL A 68 -7.94 1.34 -10.28
C VAL A 68 -7.91 1.29 -8.75
N ILE A 69 -7.69 2.42 -8.11
CA ILE A 69 -7.79 2.50 -6.65
C ILE A 69 -9.27 2.62 -6.32
N GLU A 70 -9.81 1.60 -5.68
CA GLU A 70 -11.23 1.56 -5.31
C GLU A 70 -11.50 2.31 -4.02
N SER A 71 -10.56 2.26 -3.08
CA SER A 71 -10.68 3.00 -1.84
C SER A 71 -9.33 3.22 -1.18
N ILE A 72 -9.21 4.33 -0.46
CA ILE A 72 -8.11 4.60 0.46
C ILE A 72 -8.77 5.11 1.73
N GLU A 73 -8.71 4.32 2.79
CA GLU A 73 -9.35 4.67 4.04
C GLU A 73 -8.33 4.77 5.17
N PRO A 74 -8.50 5.73 6.08
CA PRO A 74 -7.64 5.81 7.25
C PRO A 74 -7.91 4.63 8.18
N THR A 75 -6.84 4.09 8.74
CA THR A 75 -6.90 3.01 9.71
C THR A 75 -5.75 3.13 10.70
N ARG A 76 -5.58 2.14 11.54
CA ARG A 76 -4.49 2.08 12.49
C ARG A 76 -3.72 0.78 12.28
N ALA A 77 -2.40 0.89 12.26
CA ALA A 77 -1.55 -0.29 12.19
C ALA A 77 -1.33 -0.84 13.60
N GLU A 78 -1.07 -2.14 13.70
CA GLU A 78 -0.64 -2.74 14.94
C GLU A 78 0.88 -2.71 15.02
N VAL A 79 1.39 -2.39 16.20
CA VAL A 79 2.83 -2.36 16.46
C VAL A 79 3.20 -3.61 17.26
N ARG A 80 4.23 -4.32 16.80
CA ARG A 80 4.71 -5.49 17.50
C ARG A 80 5.20 -5.08 18.91
N PRO A 81 5.04 -5.97 19.91
CA PRO A 81 5.46 -5.66 21.28
C PRO A 81 6.94 -5.28 21.40
N ASP A 82 7.80 -5.82 20.54
CA ASP A 82 9.23 -5.51 20.55
C ASP A 82 9.54 -4.11 20.00
N LEU A 83 8.56 -3.42 19.41
CA LEU A 83 8.70 -2.06 18.90
C LEU A 83 8.06 -1.02 19.82
N LYS A 84 7.76 -1.37 21.08
CA LYS A 84 7.13 -0.47 22.04
C LYS A 84 7.93 0.79 22.33
N ASP A 85 9.24 0.75 22.12
CA ASP A 85 10.10 1.90 22.36
C ASP A 85 9.90 3.01 21.33
N LEU A 86 9.25 2.69 20.21
CA LEU A 86 8.92 3.69 19.20
C LEU A 86 7.63 4.40 19.59
N THR A 87 7.64 5.72 19.48
CA THR A 87 6.49 6.54 19.84
C THR A 87 5.61 6.73 18.61
N PHE A 88 4.39 6.24 18.70
CA PHE A 88 3.36 6.41 17.65
C PHE A 88 2.11 7.04 18.25
N SER A 89 1.19 7.41 17.40
CA SER A 89 -0.10 7.96 17.81
C SER A 89 -0.85 6.98 18.71
N GLU A 90 -1.60 7.52 19.66
CA GLU A 90 -2.45 6.71 20.52
C GLU A 90 -3.43 5.89 19.68
N GLY A 91 -3.59 4.63 20.03
CA GLY A 91 -4.43 3.71 19.25
C GLY A 91 -3.69 3.03 18.10
N GLY A 92 -2.38 3.25 17.99
CA GLY A 92 -1.52 2.70 16.95
C GLY A 92 -1.17 3.72 15.88
N PRO A 93 -0.13 3.46 15.08
CA PRO A 93 0.27 4.35 14.01
C PRO A 93 -0.86 4.55 12.99
N LYS A 94 -1.02 5.79 12.56
CA LYS A 94 -1.96 6.07 11.47
C LYS A 94 -1.50 5.42 10.20
N ALA A 95 -2.42 4.80 9.49
CA ALA A 95 -2.14 4.03 8.30
C ALA A 95 -3.24 4.23 7.27
N TRP A 96 -2.95 3.84 6.03
CA TRP A 96 -3.94 3.75 4.97
C TRP A 96 -4.29 2.31 4.71
N PHE A 97 -5.58 2.02 4.57
CA PHE A 97 -6.04 0.76 4.02
C PHE A 97 -6.50 1.01 2.60
N VAL A 98 -5.82 0.39 1.65
CA VAL A 98 -6.01 0.63 0.22
C VAL A 98 -6.58 -0.63 -0.43
N VAL A 99 -7.61 -0.45 -1.23
CA VAL A 99 -8.08 -1.50 -2.12
C VAL A 99 -7.82 -1.03 -3.54
N ALA A 100 -6.94 -1.73 -4.24
CA ALA A 100 -6.59 -1.44 -5.62
C ALA A 100 -6.93 -2.65 -6.47
N ARG A 101 -7.59 -2.42 -7.60
CA ARG A 101 -7.96 -3.46 -8.54
C ARG A 101 -7.09 -3.35 -9.77
N ARG A 102 -6.51 -4.48 -10.19
CA ARG A 102 -5.78 -4.51 -11.45
C ARG A 102 -6.78 -4.31 -12.59
N SER A 103 -6.51 -3.33 -13.44
CA SER A 103 -7.39 -3.04 -14.55
C SER A 103 -7.51 -4.25 -15.44
N VAL A 104 -8.71 -4.51 -15.93
CA VAL A 104 -8.89 -5.42 -17.06
C VAL A 104 -8.23 -4.74 -18.24
N ALA A 105 -7.29 -5.42 -18.88
CA ALA A 105 -6.57 -4.83 -20.00
C ALA A 105 -7.59 -4.28 -21.01
N ALA A 106 -7.46 -2.98 -21.31
CA ALA A 106 -8.27 -2.40 -22.36
C ALA A 106 -7.99 -3.22 -23.60
N GLN A 107 -9.02 -3.79 -24.16
CA GLN A 107 -8.84 -4.55 -25.38
C GLN A 107 -8.33 -3.59 -26.45
N PRO A 108 -7.21 -3.90 -27.07
CA PRO A 108 -6.78 -3.09 -28.19
C PRO A 108 -7.90 -3.16 -29.22
N SER A 109 -8.42 -2.05 -29.45
CA SER A 109 -9.45 -1.92 -30.47
C SER A 109 -8.82 -2.01 -31.86
#